data_4d33c8db314828eec151a42f1ecbc4d5
#
_entry.id   4d33c8db314828eec151a42f1ecbc4d5
#
_cell.length_a   1.000
_cell.length_b   1.000
_cell.length_c   1.000
_cell.angle_alpha   90.00
_cell.angle_beta   90.00
_cell.angle_gamma   90.00
#
_symmetry.space_group_name_H-M   'P 1'
#
loop_
_entity.id
_entity.type
_entity.pdbx_description
1 polymer ?
#
loop_
_entity_poly.entity_id
_entity_poly.type
_entity_poly.pdbx_seq_one_letter_code
_entity_poly.pdbx_strand_id
1 'polypeptide(L)'
;MRWFWIDKFVEFHSGESAVAVKNVTLAEEHLHDHFPGFPVMPECLLIEGMAQTAGILVGEAKKFQEKVILAKIKKCVFFDYVKPGDTIRLHAKIESIAPEAASTSGKITRDDKLIAEIDLMFSHIDQNLAGKEFPEENFVFTETFKLLMRGVVVSEQN
;
A
#
# COMPACT_ATOMS: atom_id res chain seq x y z
N MET A 1 4.24 5.85 -17.39
CA MET A 1 3.24 5.70 -16.31
C MET A 1 3.99 5.69 -14.98
N ARG A 2 3.52 6.44 -14.00
CA ARG A 2 4.03 6.32 -12.63
C ARG A 2 3.22 5.26 -11.91
N TRP A 3 3.90 4.34 -11.22
CA TRP A 3 3.25 3.22 -10.53
C TRP A 3 2.84 3.60 -9.10
N PHE A 4 2.06 4.70 -8.95
CA PHE A 4 1.51 5.15 -7.68
C PHE A 4 0.01 4.91 -7.65
N TRP A 5 -0.45 4.14 -6.65
CA TRP A 5 -1.84 3.79 -6.46
C TRP A 5 -2.44 4.37 -5.18
N ILE A 6 -1.72 5.29 -4.56
CA ILE A 6 -2.17 6.18 -3.48
C ILE A 6 -1.74 7.60 -3.80
N ASP A 7 -2.51 8.59 -3.36
CA ASP A 7 -2.21 10.00 -3.63
C ASP A 7 -1.41 10.63 -2.50
N LYS A 8 -1.75 10.30 -1.24
CA LYS A 8 -1.08 10.79 -0.03
C LYS A 8 -1.46 9.96 1.19
N PHE A 9 -0.65 10.05 2.24
CA PHE A 9 -1.06 9.66 3.59
C PHE A 9 -1.84 10.79 4.27
N VAL A 10 -2.85 10.45 5.06
CA VAL A 10 -3.65 11.37 5.89
C VAL A 10 -3.46 11.11 7.38
N GLU A 11 -3.09 9.88 7.75
CA GLU A 11 -2.71 9.49 9.11
C GLU A 11 -1.51 8.55 9.03
N PHE A 12 -0.57 8.67 9.99
CA PHE A 12 0.60 7.83 10.03
C PHE A 12 1.14 7.69 11.45
N HIS A 13 1.05 6.48 12.00
CA HIS A 13 1.56 6.10 13.31
C HIS A 13 2.68 5.08 13.09
N SER A 14 3.92 5.52 13.31
CA SER A 14 5.12 4.72 13.05
C SER A 14 5.08 3.37 13.77
N GLY A 15 5.32 2.29 13.03
CA GLY A 15 5.31 0.93 13.57
C GLY A 15 3.92 0.38 13.93
N GLU A 16 2.85 1.12 13.70
CA GLU A 16 1.49 0.72 14.10
C GLU A 16 0.51 0.71 12.93
N SER A 17 0.16 1.89 12.41
CA SER A 17 -0.90 2.03 11.42
C SER A 17 -0.72 3.24 10.51
N ALA A 18 -1.31 3.17 9.32
CA ALA A 18 -1.36 4.30 8.42
C ALA A 18 -2.67 4.32 7.62
N VAL A 19 -3.09 5.52 7.22
CA VAL A 19 -4.23 5.71 6.32
C VAL A 19 -3.77 6.52 5.12
N ALA A 20 -3.89 5.94 3.94
CA ALA A 20 -3.67 6.62 2.67
C ALA A 20 -5.00 6.92 1.96
N VAL A 21 -4.96 7.86 1.05
CA VAL A 21 -6.11 8.26 0.21
C VAL A 21 -5.77 8.06 -1.25
N LYS A 22 -6.74 7.57 -2.01
CA LYS A 22 -6.73 7.60 -3.47
C LYS A 22 -8.03 8.17 -3.99
N ASN A 23 -7.91 9.12 -4.93
CA ASN A 23 -9.02 9.62 -5.73
C ASN A 23 -9.01 8.92 -7.08
N VAL A 24 -10.15 8.38 -7.49
CA VAL A 24 -10.28 7.65 -8.75
C VAL A 24 -10.91 8.57 -9.80
N THR A 25 -10.21 8.77 -10.92
CA THR A 25 -10.67 9.65 -11.99
C THR A 25 -10.81 8.92 -13.31
N LEU A 26 -11.84 9.29 -14.09
CA LEU A 26 -12.03 8.75 -15.45
C LEU A 26 -10.86 9.06 -16.41
N ALA A 27 -9.97 10.00 -16.04
CA ALA A 27 -8.76 10.30 -16.80
C ALA A 27 -7.66 9.23 -16.67
N GLU A 28 -7.82 8.24 -15.80
CA GLU A 28 -6.87 7.15 -15.64
C GLU A 28 -7.03 6.11 -16.77
N GLU A 29 -5.94 5.79 -17.49
CA GLU A 29 -5.96 4.95 -18.69
C GLU A 29 -6.63 3.58 -18.47
N HIS A 30 -6.38 2.92 -17.34
CA HIS A 30 -6.94 1.61 -17.04
C HIS A 30 -8.47 1.59 -16.95
N LEU A 31 -9.10 2.75 -16.74
CA LEU A 31 -10.57 2.86 -16.67
C LEU A 31 -11.23 3.00 -18.06
N HIS A 32 -10.44 3.23 -19.13
CA HIS A 32 -10.97 3.28 -20.46
C HIS A 32 -11.35 1.89 -20.99
N ASP A 33 -10.61 0.86 -20.59
CA ASP A 33 -10.76 -0.52 -21.05
C ASP A 33 -11.37 -1.47 -20.02
N HIS A 34 -11.44 -1.05 -18.76
CA HIS A 34 -11.89 -1.88 -17.64
C HIS A 34 -13.12 -1.31 -16.91
N PHE A 35 -14.34 -1.39 -17.49
CA PHE A 35 -14.69 -1.96 -18.80
C PHE A 35 -15.35 -0.86 -19.64
N PRO A 36 -15.37 -0.96 -21.00
CA PRO A 36 -16.11 -0.02 -21.83
C PRO A 36 -17.58 0.08 -21.38
N GLY A 37 -18.04 1.31 -21.06
CA GLY A 37 -19.40 1.55 -20.55
C GLY A 37 -19.64 1.20 -19.07
N PHE A 38 -18.69 0.55 -18.40
CA PHE A 38 -18.75 0.27 -16.97
C PHE A 38 -17.35 0.37 -16.33
N PRO A 39 -16.80 1.60 -16.22
CA PRO A 39 -15.47 1.80 -15.67
C PRO A 39 -15.43 1.47 -14.18
N VAL A 40 -14.60 0.51 -13.79
CA VAL A 40 -14.33 0.13 -12.40
C VAL A 40 -12.83 -0.05 -12.20
N MET A 41 -12.32 0.39 -11.06
CA MET A 41 -10.93 0.19 -10.70
C MET A 41 -10.66 -1.31 -10.55
N PRO A 42 -9.67 -1.88 -11.27
CA PRO A 42 -9.31 -3.28 -11.13
C PRO A 42 -8.93 -3.62 -9.69
N GLU A 43 -9.41 -4.76 -9.19
CA GLU A 43 -9.12 -5.20 -7.82
C GLU A 43 -7.61 -5.41 -7.59
N CYS A 44 -6.85 -5.82 -8.61
CA CYS A 44 -5.39 -5.94 -8.51
C CYS A 44 -4.71 -4.59 -8.21
N LEU A 45 -5.27 -3.48 -8.67
CA LEU A 45 -4.76 -2.14 -8.36
C LEU A 45 -5.17 -1.66 -6.96
N LEU A 46 -6.29 -2.14 -6.43
CA LEU A 46 -6.64 -1.94 -5.02
C LEU A 46 -5.69 -2.72 -4.09
N ILE A 47 -5.31 -3.95 -4.49
CA ILE A 47 -4.27 -4.73 -3.78
C ILE A 47 -2.94 -3.98 -3.82
N GLU A 48 -2.54 -3.46 -4.98
CA GLU A 48 -1.30 -2.70 -5.12
C GLU A 48 -1.31 -1.42 -4.27
N GLY A 49 -2.40 -0.67 -4.27
CA GLY A 49 -2.57 0.50 -3.39
C GLY A 49 -2.42 0.15 -1.91
N MET A 50 -3.00 -0.98 -1.48
CA MET A 50 -2.82 -1.49 -0.12
C MET A 50 -1.38 -1.94 0.14
N ALA A 51 -0.74 -2.59 -0.84
CA ALA A 51 0.66 -3.01 -0.73
C ALA A 51 1.60 -1.80 -0.59
N GLN A 52 1.34 -0.72 -1.31
CA GLN A 52 2.09 0.53 -1.18
C GLN A 52 1.85 1.18 0.19
N THR A 53 0.59 1.25 0.65
CA THR A 53 0.25 1.81 1.97
C THR A 53 0.94 1.05 3.09
N ALA A 54 0.77 -0.27 3.12
CA ALA A 54 1.32 -1.14 4.15
C ALA A 54 2.84 -1.31 4.03
N GLY A 55 3.36 -1.39 2.80
CA GLY A 55 4.80 -1.50 2.55
C GLY A 55 5.59 -0.28 3.00
N ILE A 56 5.05 0.94 2.78
CA ILE A 56 5.64 2.18 3.28
C ILE A 56 5.60 2.22 4.81
N LEU A 57 4.48 1.79 5.42
CA LEU A 57 4.36 1.71 6.88
C LEU A 57 5.40 0.75 7.49
N VAL A 58 5.59 -0.43 6.90
CA VAL A 58 6.61 -1.41 7.33
C VAL A 58 8.02 -0.86 7.10
N GLY A 59 8.27 -0.25 5.95
CA GLY A 59 9.57 0.33 5.61
C GLY A 59 9.94 1.49 6.52
N GLU A 60 8.98 2.36 6.86
CA GLU A 60 9.20 3.49 7.77
C GLU A 60 9.54 3.01 9.19
N ALA A 61 8.87 1.98 9.70
CA ALA A 61 9.18 1.37 11.01
C ALA A 61 10.63 0.89 11.13
N LYS A 62 11.31 0.67 10.00
CA LYS A 62 12.74 0.35 9.88
C LYS A 62 13.56 1.51 9.29
N LYS A 63 13.03 2.75 9.32
CA LYS A 63 13.67 3.96 8.78
C LYS A 63 14.15 3.80 7.34
N PHE A 64 13.41 3.01 6.54
CA PHE A 64 13.71 2.68 5.15
C PHE A 64 15.11 2.08 4.91
N GLN A 65 15.70 1.45 5.91
CA GLN A 65 17.02 0.83 5.79
C GLN A 65 16.96 -0.55 5.13
N GLU A 66 15.83 -1.23 5.23
CA GLU A 66 15.62 -2.56 4.67
C GLU A 66 14.79 -2.51 3.39
N LYS A 67 15.04 -3.45 2.49
CA LYS A 67 14.26 -3.64 1.25
C LYS A 67 13.06 -4.52 1.56
N VAL A 68 11.87 -3.94 1.56
CA VAL A 68 10.61 -4.60 1.89
C VAL A 68 9.82 -4.86 0.61
N ILE A 69 9.53 -6.11 0.30
CA ILE A 69 8.74 -6.50 -0.87
C ILE A 69 7.50 -7.30 -0.47
N LEU A 70 6.43 -7.20 -1.26
CA LEU A 70 5.26 -8.04 -1.10
C LEU A 70 5.61 -9.50 -1.40
N ALA A 71 5.50 -10.37 -0.39
CA ALA A 71 5.80 -11.79 -0.51
C ALA A 71 4.54 -12.65 -0.68
N LYS A 72 3.44 -12.26 -0.03
CA LYS A 72 2.20 -13.06 -0.04
C LYS A 72 0.97 -12.22 0.24
N ILE A 73 -0.10 -12.50 -0.48
CA ILE A 73 -1.46 -12.06 -0.14
C ILE A 73 -2.07 -13.17 0.73
N LYS A 74 -2.36 -12.87 1.99
CA LYS A 74 -2.93 -13.82 2.96
C LYS A 74 -4.44 -13.91 2.86
N LYS A 75 -5.07 -12.75 2.63
CA LYS A 75 -6.51 -12.60 2.47
C LYS A 75 -6.80 -11.49 1.48
N CYS A 76 -7.80 -11.66 0.67
CA CYS A 76 -8.31 -10.61 -0.20
C CYS A 76 -9.80 -10.85 -0.45
N VAL A 77 -10.65 -9.93 0.02
CA VAL A 77 -12.10 -10.00 -0.14
C VAL A 77 -12.61 -8.63 -0.56
N PHE A 78 -13.38 -8.59 -1.64
CA PHE A 78 -14.01 -7.37 -2.16
C PHE A 78 -15.52 -7.44 -1.93
N PHE A 79 -16.11 -6.34 -1.48
CA PHE A 79 -17.53 -6.22 -1.14
C PHE A 79 -18.26 -5.26 -2.08
N ASP A 80 -17.53 -4.35 -2.73
CA ASP A 80 -18.10 -3.37 -3.66
C ASP A 80 -17.06 -2.90 -4.68
N TYR A 81 -17.53 -2.33 -5.79
CA TYR A 81 -16.69 -1.74 -6.83
C TYR A 81 -16.26 -0.32 -6.47
N VAL A 82 -15.08 0.06 -6.94
CA VAL A 82 -14.58 1.44 -6.91
C VAL A 82 -14.67 2.02 -8.32
N LYS A 83 -15.26 3.20 -8.45
CA LYS A 83 -15.59 3.82 -9.73
C LYS A 83 -14.99 5.23 -9.85
N PRO A 84 -14.90 5.78 -11.07
CA PRO A 84 -14.56 7.19 -11.24
C PRO A 84 -15.45 8.12 -10.42
N GLY A 85 -14.82 9.06 -9.72
CA GLY A 85 -15.47 9.97 -8.78
C GLY A 85 -15.39 9.52 -7.32
N ASP A 86 -15.01 8.26 -7.06
CA ASP A 86 -14.83 7.79 -5.69
C ASP A 86 -13.52 8.30 -5.08
N THR A 87 -13.57 8.59 -3.79
CA THR A 87 -12.39 8.76 -2.93
C THR A 87 -12.36 7.60 -1.96
N ILE A 88 -11.31 6.79 -2.00
CA ILE A 88 -11.14 5.66 -1.10
C ILE A 88 -10.04 5.93 -0.08
N ARG A 89 -10.21 5.34 1.12
CA ARG A 89 -9.21 5.32 2.18
C ARG A 89 -8.68 3.91 2.36
N LEU A 90 -7.36 3.80 2.37
CA LEU A 90 -6.65 2.53 2.55
C LEU A 90 -6.06 2.54 3.96
N HIS A 91 -6.65 1.78 4.85
CA HIS A 91 -6.23 1.64 6.24
C HIS A 91 -5.34 0.41 6.36
N ALA A 92 -4.09 0.59 6.72
CA ALA A 92 -3.13 -0.48 6.97
C ALA A 92 -2.74 -0.51 8.45
N LYS A 93 -2.59 -1.71 9.00
CA LYS A 93 -2.13 -1.94 10.37
C LYS A 93 -1.07 -3.04 10.38
N ILE A 94 0.01 -2.82 11.12
CA ILE A 94 1.01 -3.87 11.37
C ILE A 94 0.45 -4.83 12.42
N GLU A 95 0.38 -6.11 12.07
CA GLU A 95 -0.01 -7.19 12.98
C GLU A 95 1.22 -7.85 13.64
N SER A 96 2.30 -7.93 12.88
CA SER A 96 3.59 -8.41 13.38
C SER A 96 4.73 -7.91 12.51
N ILE A 97 5.87 -7.67 13.12
CA ILE A 97 7.12 -7.34 12.45
C ILE A 97 8.25 -8.16 13.07
N ALA A 98 9.02 -8.83 12.22
CA ALA A 98 10.17 -9.66 12.58
C ALA A 98 11.37 -9.27 11.70
N PRO A 99 12.60 -9.70 11.98
CA PRO A 99 13.75 -9.40 11.14
C PRO A 99 13.56 -9.81 9.67
N GLU A 100 12.89 -10.92 9.41
CA GLU A 100 12.76 -11.46 8.05
C GLU A 100 11.46 -11.11 7.33
N ALA A 101 10.41 -10.73 8.09
CA ALA A 101 9.08 -10.53 7.51
C ALA A 101 8.19 -9.63 8.38
N ALA A 102 7.18 -9.05 7.75
CA ALA A 102 6.09 -8.35 8.42
C ALA A 102 4.73 -8.83 7.90
N SER A 103 3.74 -8.87 8.78
CA SER A 103 2.34 -9.11 8.42
C SER A 103 1.51 -7.87 8.71
N THR A 104 0.61 -7.55 7.78
CA THR A 104 -0.30 -6.42 7.91
C THR A 104 -1.73 -6.86 7.63
N SER A 105 -2.68 -6.25 8.32
CA SER A 105 -4.10 -6.25 7.95
C SER A 105 -4.46 -4.93 7.27
N GLY A 106 -5.37 -5.00 6.32
CA GLY A 106 -5.80 -3.83 5.56
C GLY A 106 -7.31 -3.78 5.32
N LYS A 107 -7.85 -2.57 5.32
CA LYS A 107 -9.24 -2.29 4.94
C LYS A 107 -9.27 -1.13 3.96
N ILE A 108 -10.13 -1.24 2.96
CA ILE A 108 -10.44 -0.13 2.07
C ILE A 108 -11.86 0.34 2.36
N THR A 109 -12.05 1.64 2.56
CA THR A 109 -13.35 2.25 2.79
C THR A 109 -13.63 3.37 1.80
N ARG A 110 -14.92 3.61 1.53
CA ARG A 110 -15.46 4.75 0.81
C ARG A 110 -16.63 5.28 1.61
N ASP A 111 -16.59 6.56 2.03
CA ASP A 111 -17.64 7.16 2.88
C ASP A 111 -18.00 6.28 4.09
N ASP A 112 -16.99 5.78 4.80
CA ASP A 112 -17.08 4.85 5.94
C ASP A 112 -17.64 3.45 5.61
N LYS A 113 -18.06 3.19 4.38
CA LYS A 113 -18.47 1.87 3.92
C LYS A 113 -17.25 1.01 3.60
N LEU A 114 -17.23 -0.21 4.13
CA LEU A 114 -16.19 -1.19 3.82
C LEU A 114 -16.30 -1.66 2.35
N ILE A 115 -15.22 -1.51 1.60
CA ILE A 115 -15.10 -1.91 0.19
C ILE A 115 -14.29 -3.19 0.04
N ALA A 116 -13.22 -3.34 0.81
CA ALA A 116 -12.37 -4.52 0.75
C ALA A 116 -11.63 -4.78 2.07
N GLU A 117 -11.22 -6.05 2.26
CA GLU A 117 -10.25 -6.48 3.27
C GLU A 117 -9.07 -7.17 2.56
N ILE A 118 -7.85 -6.73 2.87
CA ILE A 118 -6.64 -7.17 2.19
C ILE A 118 -5.52 -7.34 3.23
N ASP A 119 -5.21 -8.61 3.57
CA ASP A 119 -4.14 -8.92 4.50
C ASP A 119 -2.91 -9.39 3.72
N LEU A 120 -1.77 -8.78 4.01
CA LEU A 120 -0.54 -8.94 3.28
C LEU A 120 0.59 -9.45 4.18
N MET A 121 1.58 -10.06 3.55
CA MET A 121 2.85 -10.41 4.17
C MET A 121 3.98 -9.89 3.30
N PHE A 122 4.90 -9.18 3.94
CA PHE A 122 6.10 -8.63 3.34
C PHE A 122 7.32 -9.42 3.76
N SER A 123 8.30 -9.53 2.89
CA SER A 123 9.63 -10.08 3.19
C SER A 123 10.66 -8.97 3.18
N HIS A 124 11.57 -9.02 4.15
CA HIS A 124 12.78 -8.20 4.18
C HIS A 124 13.87 -8.93 3.39
N ILE A 125 14.07 -8.54 2.14
CA ILE A 125 14.88 -9.33 1.20
C ILE A 125 16.38 -9.35 1.51
N ASP A 126 16.87 -8.40 2.29
CA ASP A 126 18.25 -8.41 2.76
C ASP A 126 18.56 -9.59 3.70
N GLN A 127 17.53 -10.23 4.27
CA GLN A 127 17.63 -11.33 5.22
C GLN A 127 17.24 -12.70 4.65
N ASN A 128 16.44 -12.76 3.58
CA ASN A 128 15.64 -13.96 3.30
C ASN A 128 15.77 -14.57 1.92
N LEU A 129 16.39 -13.93 0.96
CA LEU A 129 16.47 -14.47 -0.39
C LEU A 129 17.86 -15.09 -0.64
N ALA A 130 18.19 -16.11 0.13
CA ALA A 130 19.41 -16.90 -0.03
C ALA A 130 19.64 -17.29 -1.51
N GLY A 131 20.76 -16.88 -2.07
CA GLY A 131 21.18 -17.20 -3.44
C GLY A 131 20.66 -16.26 -4.53
N LYS A 132 19.98 -15.16 -4.20
CA LYS A 132 19.68 -14.08 -5.14
C LYS A 132 20.47 -12.84 -4.78
N GLU A 133 21.19 -12.31 -5.76
CA GLU A 133 21.88 -11.02 -5.63
C GLU A 133 20.89 -9.89 -5.94
N PHE A 134 20.79 -8.93 -5.05
CA PHE A 134 20.04 -7.69 -5.24
C PHE A 134 21.01 -6.50 -5.22
N PRO A 135 20.66 -5.39 -5.91
CA PRO A 135 21.42 -4.15 -5.77
C PRO A 135 21.57 -3.73 -4.31
N GLU A 136 22.74 -3.23 -3.92
CA GLU A 136 22.97 -2.71 -2.56
C GLU A 136 22.05 -1.54 -2.25
N GLU A 137 21.81 -0.68 -3.25
CA GLU A 137 20.91 0.46 -3.12
C GLU A 137 19.47 0.01 -2.86
N ASN A 138 18.76 0.77 -2.02
CA ASN A 138 17.33 0.52 -1.79
C ASN A 138 16.52 0.95 -3.02
N PHE A 139 16.24 0.00 -3.90
CA PHE A 139 15.45 0.20 -5.12
C PHE A 139 13.93 0.16 -4.87
N VAL A 140 13.48 -0.21 -3.66
CA VAL A 140 12.07 -0.31 -3.28
C VAL A 140 11.54 1.06 -2.86
N PHE A 141 12.24 1.71 -1.91
CA PHE A 141 11.84 3.01 -1.36
C PHE A 141 12.64 4.14 -1.99
N THR A 142 12.30 4.47 -3.22
CA THR A 142 12.92 5.59 -3.94
C THR A 142 12.48 6.94 -3.35
N GLU A 143 13.24 8.00 -3.64
CA GLU A 143 12.86 9.37 -3.22
C GLU A 143 11.45 9.76 -3.69
N THR A 144 10.98 9.17 -4.80
CA THR A 144 9.64 9.41 -5.32
C THR A 144 8.56 8.83 -4.40
N PHE A 145 8.78 7.64 -3.79
CA PHE A 145 7.86 7.09 -2.78
C PHE A 145 7.83 7.93 -1.50
N LYS A 146 8.95 8.52 -1.10
CA LYS A 146 9.01 9.41 0.06
C LYS A 146 8.17 10.68 -0.14
N LEU A 147 7.87 11.07 -1.38
CA LEU A 147 6.95 12.19 -1.65
C LEU A 147 5.55 11.96 -1.09
N LEU A 148 5.08 10.71 -1.04
CA LEU A 148 3.76 10.36 -0.50
C LEU A 148 3.65 10.64 1.01
N MET A 149 4.79 10.70 1.71
CA MET A 149 4.88 11.04 3.13
C MET A 149 4.87 12.56 3.40
N ARG A 150 4.97 13.39 2.36
CA ARG A 150 5.00 14.85 2.54
C ARG A 150 3.67 15.37 3.08
N GLY A 151 3.75 16.16 4.15
CA GLY A 151 2.60 16.80 4.77
C GLY A 151 1.83 15.93 5.75
N VAL A 152 2.19 14.66 5.95
CA VAL A 152 1.66 13.87 7.06
C VAL A 152 2.57 14.02 8.28
N VAL A 153 1.97 14.18 9.45
CA VAL A 153 2.69 14.12 10.71
C VAL A 153 2.84 12.67 11.12
N VAL A 154 4.09 12.21 11.19
CA VAL A 154 4.39 10.86 11.69
C VAL A 154 4.41 10.94 13.22
N SER A 155 3.46 10.27 13.86
CA SER A 155 3.46 10.15 15.32
C SER A 155 4.29 8.92 15.72
N GLU A 156 5.31 9.14 16.55
CA GLU A 156 6.09 8.06 17.16
C GLU A 156 5.39 7.61 18.45
N GLN A 157 5.49 6.31 18.75
CA GLN A 157 5.09 5.80 20.05
C GLN A 157 6.08 6.33 21.12
N ASN A 158 5.56 6.97 22.15
CA ASN A 158 6.33 7.34 23.35
C ASN A 158 6.64 6.09 24.20
#